data_28d5032db953c6e62cff76a6256bbb37
#
_entry.id   28d5032db953c6e62cff76a6256bbb37
#
_cell.length_a   1.000
_cell.length_b   1.000
_cell.length_c   1.000
_cell.angle_alpha   90.00
_cell.angle_beta   90.00
_cell.angle_gamma   90.00
#
_symmetry.space_group_name_H-M   'P 1'
#
loop_
_entity.id
_entity.type
_entity.pdbx_description
1 polymer ?
#
loop_
_entity_poly.entity_id
_entity_poly.type
_entity_poly.pdbx_seq_one_letter_code
_entity_poly.pdbx_strand_id
1 'polypeptide(L)'
;MPEQLILMKNIIGDVPDINITDLGASAIGEVPLYEPLIQSKTATATGFEPQKEEYDKLSATQNSRIRYLPYAIGDGKEHTLHICKAPGMTSFLEPDMEILSHFEGFSDWGSVVQTQRTKTKKLDDIPEIRDTHYLKLDIQGFELTALRYGRKVLENTLAIQVE
;
A
#
# COMPACT_ATOMS: atom_id res chain seq x y z
N MET A 1 20.01 -14.44 6.82
CA MET A 1 18.63 -14.98 6.68
C MET A 1 18.17 -15.41 8.07
N PRO A 2 16.91 -15.14 8.46
CA PRO A 2 16.37 -15.67 9.71
C PRO A 2 16.45 -17.21 9.69
N GLU A 3 16.89 -17.82 10.80
CA GLU A 3 17.03 -19.28 10.92
C GLU A 3 15.75 -20.05 10.57
N GLN A 4 14.58 -19.50 10.89
CA GLN A 4 13.27 -20.07 10.58
C GLN A 4 13.02 -20.22 9.07
N LEU A 5 13.48 -19.28 8.25
CA LEU A 5 13.30 -19.34 6.80
C LEU A 5 14.21 -20.38 6.14
N ILE A 6 15.41 -20.60 6.69
CA ILE A 6 16.33 -21.67 6.27
C ILE A 6 15.70 -23.02 6.59
N LEU A 7 15.07 -23.14 7.77
CA LEU A 7 14.38 -24.36 8.19
C LEU A 7 13.21 -24.72 7.25
N MET A 8 12.40 -23.73 6.86
CA MET A 8 11.29 -23.94 5.92
C MET A 8 11.77 -24.39 4.55
N LYS A 9 12.79 -23.76 3.96
CA LYS A 9 13.37 -24.17 2.67
C LYS A 9 13.88 -25.62 2.72
N ASN A 10 14.45 -26.04 3.84
CA ASN A 10 14.94 -27.42 4.02
C ASN A 10 13.81 -28.45 4.11
N ILE A 11 12.60 -28.02 4.53
CA ILE A 11 11.45 -28.91 4.68
C ILE A 11 10.64 -29.01 3.39
N ILE A 12 10.39 -27.87 2.72
CA ILE A 12 9.44 -27.78 1.60
C ILE A 12 10.15 -27.56 0.24
N GLY A 13 11.47 -27.45 0.23
CA GLY A 13 12.24 -27.25 -1.00
C GLY A 13 12.18 -25.80 -1.53
N ASP A 14 12.35 -25.63 -2.85
CA ASP A 14 12.28 -24.33 -3.49
C ASP A 14 10.83 -23.83 -3.49
N VAL A 15 10.60 -22.75 -2.77
CA VAL A 15 9.30 -22.04 -2.72
C VAL A 15 9.33 -20.95 -3.78
N PRO A 16 8.27 -20.81 -4.60
CA PRO A 16 8.17 -19.68 -5.52
C PRO A 16 8.16 -18.36 -4.75
N ASP A 17 8.68 -17.29 -5.38
CA ASP A 17 8.68 -15.96 -4.79
C ASP A 17 7.24 -15.54 -4.45
N ILE A 18 7.06 -14.95 -3.27
CA ILE A 18 5.79 -14.37 -2.86
C ILE A 18 5.64 -13.00 -3.52
N ASN A 19 4.56 -12.80 -4.26
CA ASN A 19 4.23 -11.52 -4.87
C ASN A 19 3.39 -10.68 -3.90
N ILE A 20 3.93 -9.55 -3.49
CA ILE A 20 3.32 -8.63 -2.54
C ILE A 20 2.78 -7.42 -3.28
N THR A 21 1.58 -7.00 -2.93
CA THR A 21 1.00 -5.73 -3.36
C THR A 21 0.75 -4.86 -2.13
N ASP A 22 1.33 -3.66 -2.10
CA ASP A 22 1.22 -2.71 -0.99
C ASP A 22 0.53 -1.42 -1.46
N LEU A 23 -0.72 -1.23 -1.02
CA LEU A 23 -1.50 -0.02 -1.28
C LEU A 23 -1.25 0.98 -0.16
N GLY A 24 -0.75 2.17 -0.50
CA GLY A 24 -0.29 3.17 0.46
C GLY A 24 1.14 2.89 0.92
N ALA A 25 2.01 2.51 -0.03
CA ALA A 25 3.43 2.33 0.22
C ALA A 25 4.08 3.68 0.52
N SER A 26 4.02 4.10 1.77
CA SER A 26 4.61 5.36 2.23
C SER A 26 6.03 5.16 2.74
N ALA A 27 6.91 6.14 2.49
CA ALA A 27 8.24 6.18 3.09
C ALA A 27 8.21 6.59 4.58
N ILE A 28 7.02 6.82 5.14
CA ILE A 28 6.84 7.39 6.47
C ILE A 28 6.73 6.28 7.51
N GLY A 29 7.79 6.08 8.26
CA GLY A 29 7.81 5.63 9.64
C GLY A 29 8.00 4.15 9.90
N GLU A 30 7.23 3.24 9.38
CA GLU A 30 7.30 1.84 9.81
C GLU A 30 7.85 0.90 8.74
N VAL A 31 8.75 0.02 9.17
CA VAL A 31 9.24 -1.07 8.30
C VAL A 31 8.08 -2.02 8.04
N PRO A 32 7.70 -2.26 6.78
CA PRO A 32 6.59 -3.16 6.47
C PRO A 32 6.79 -4.57 7.03
N LEU A 33 5.73 -5.21 7.50
CA LEU A 33 5.80 -6.58 8.04
C LEU A 33 6.39 -7.59 7.06
N TYR A 34 6.30 -7.33 5.78
CA TYR A 34 6.87 -8.18 4.73
C TYR A 34 8.35 -7.92 4.42
N GLU A 35 8.97 -6.89 5.01
CA GLU A 35 10.38 -6.54 4.76
C GLU A 35 11.36 -7.71 4.94
N PRO A 36 11.21 -8.59 5.96
CA PRO A 36 12.06 -9.77 6.11
C PRO A 36 12.00 -10.72 4.90
N LEU A 37 10.87 -10.80 4.19
CA LEU A 37 10.72 -11.61 2.98
C LEU A 37 11.48 -11.00 1.79
N ILE A 38 11.48 -9.68 1.67
CA ILE A 38 12.26 -8.95 0.67
C ILE A 38 13.76 -9.15 0.92
N GLN A 39 14.21 -8.96 2.18
CA GLN A 39 15.61 -9.11 2.57
C GLN A 39 16.13 -10.55 2.37
N SER A 40 15.29 -11.54 2.65
CA SER A 40 15.63 -12.95 2.42
C SER A 40 15.54 -13.38 0.95
N LYS A 41 15.15 -12.48 0.06
CA LYS A 41 14.98 -12.72 -1.37
C LYS A 41 13.93 -13.80 -1.70
N THR A 42 12.91 -13.93 -0.86
CA THR A 42 11.78 -14.85 -1.05
C THR A 42 10.49 -14.17 -1.47
N ALA A 43 10.53 -12.83 -1.64
CA ALA A 43 9.39 -12.07 -2.13
C ALA A 43 9.82 -10.93 -3.07
N THR A 44 8.87 -10.48 -3.86
CA THR A 44 8.90 -9.20 -4.60
C THR A 44 7.70 -8.36 -4.19
N ALA A 45 7.82 -7.04 -4.24
CA ALA A 45 6.73 -6.14 -3.89
C ALA A 45 6.43 -5.14 -5.01
N THR A 46 5.15 -4.82 -5.18
CA THR A 46 4.67 -3.69 -5.98
C THR A 46 3.93 -2.74 -5.05
N GLY A 47 4.53 -1.59 -4.76
CA GLY A 47 3.96 -0.54 -3.95
C GLY A 47 3.23 0.51 -4.79
N PHE A 48 2.21 1.13 -4.21
CA PHE A 48 1.42 2.18 -4.84
C PHE A 48 1.46 3.45 -4.01
N GLU A 49 1.90 4.55 -4.63
CA GLU A 49 1.95 5.87 -4.02
C GLU A 49 1.51 6.94 -5.04
N PRO A 50 0.33 7.54 -4.87
CA PRO A 50 -0.20 8.52 -5.83
C PRO A 50 0.46 9.91 -5.72
N GLN A 51 1.03 10.27 -4.57
CA GLN A 51 1.66 11.57 -4.36
C GLN A 51 3.04 11.58 -5.01
N LYS A 52 3.23 12.48 -5.98
CA LYS A 52 4.46 12.53 -6.79
C LYS A 52 5.73 12.64 -5.95
N GLU A 53 5.73 13.49 -4.94
CA GLU A 53 6.91 13.72 -4.10
C GLU A 53 7.31 12.47 -3.30
N GLU A 54 6.32 11.75 -2.75
CA GLU A 54 6.55 10.51 -2.00
C GLU A 54 6.93 9.37 -2.96
N TYR A 55 6.26 9.27 -4.11
CA TYR A 55 6.63 8.32 -5.16
C TYR A 55 8.08 8.51 -5.63
N ASP A 56 8.51 9.75 -5.86
CA ASP A 56 9.88 10.06 -6.30
C ASP A 56 10.91 9.63 -5.24
N LYS A 57 10.61 9.84 -3.94
CA LYS A 57 11.46 9.37 -2.82
C LYS A 57 11.56 7.86 -2.78
N LEU A 58 10.43 7.15 -2.86
CA LEU A 58 10.37 5.69 -2.86
C LEU A 58 11.11 5.11 -4.07
N SER A 59 10.89 5.67 -5.26
CA SER A 59 11.50 5.20 -6.50
C SER A 59 13.01 5.47 -6.58
N ALA A 60 13.51 6.42 -5.79
CA ALA A 60 14.95 6.67 -5.67
C ALA A 60 15.67 5.57 -4.86
N THR A 61 14.93 4.77 -4.06
CA THR A 61 15.49 3.64 -3.35
C THR A 61 15.73 2.49 -4.34
N GLN A 62 17.00 2.16 -4.58
CA GLN A 62 17.35 1.07 -5.51
C GLN A 62 17.19 -0.29 -4.84
N ASN A 63 16.02 -0.89 -4.98
CA ASN A 63 15.80 -2.28 -4.60
C ASN A 63 15.21 -3.06 -5.78
N SER A 64 15.97 -3.99 -6.35
CA SER A 64 15.55 -4.78 -7.52
C SER A 64 14.32 -5.68 -7.25
N ARG A 65 13.92 -5.86 -6.00
CA ARG A 65 12.76 -6.65 -5.58
C ARG A 65 11.52 -5.83 -5.24
N ILE A 66 11.65 -4.49 -5.25
CA ILE A 66 10.53 -3.60 -4.99
C ILE A 66 10.36 -2.67 -6.19
N ARG A 67 9.14 -2.59 -6.68
CA ARG A 67 8.71 -1.66 -7.72
C ARG A 67 7.63 -0.75 -7.15
N TYR A 68 7.67 0.52 -7.51
CA TYR A 68 6.61 1.47 -7.15
C TYR A 68 5.84 1.93 -8.39
N LEU A 69 4.54 2.17 -8.24
CA LEU A 69 3.66 2.68 -9.28
C LEU A 69 2.93 3.93 -8.79
N PRO A 70 2.87 5.02 -9.60
CA PRO A 70 2.28 6.28 -9.20
C PRO A 70 0.75 6.28 -9.38
N TYR A 71 0.07 5.27 -8.86
CA TYR A 71 -1.36 5.12 -9.04
C TYR A 71 -2.09 5.19 -7.71
N ALA A 72 -3.16 5.99 -7.66
CA ALA A 72 -4.18 5.89 -6.64
C ALA A 72 -5.10 4.71 -6.95
N ILE A 73 -5.43 3.89 -5.96
CA ILE A 73 -6.28 2.72 -6.14
C ILE A 73 -7.70 3.01 -5.64
N GLY A 74 -8.70 2.56 -6.43
CA GLY A 74 -10.10 2.76 -6.10
C GLY A 74 -11.04 2.14 -7.12
N ASP A 75 -12.09 2.88 -7.49
CA ASP A 75 -13.17 2.43 -8.37
C ASP A 75 -12.96 2.78 -9.87
N GLY A 76 -11.84 3.39 -10.20
CA GLY A 76 -11.52 3.84 -11.57
C GLY A 76 -12.07 5.23 -11.91
N LYS A 77 -12.72 5.91 -10.96
CA LYS A 77 -13.24 7.27 -11.13
C LYS A 77 -12.28 8.31 -10.57
N GLU A 78 -12.61 9.55 -10.80
CA GLU A 78 -11.92 10.69 -10.21
C GLU A 78 -12.52 11.04 -8.85
N HIS A 79 -11.66 11.24 -7.87
CA HIS A 79 -12.00 11.63 -6.50
C HIS A 79 -11.16 12.84 -6.07
N THR A 80 -11.58 13.49 -5.01
CA THR A 80 -10.78 14.53 -4.35
C THR A 80 -9.88 13.87 -3.32
N LEU A 81 -8.58 13.97 -3.49
CA LEU A 81 -7.59 13.57 -2.48
C LEU A 81 -7.39 14.73 -1.52
N HIS A 82 -7.62 14.51 -0.23
CA HIS A 82 -7.39 15.47 0.85
C HIS A 82 -5.99 15.22 1.40
N ILE A 83 -5.05 16.09 1.03
CA ILE A 83 -3.67 16.02 1.50
C ILE A 83 -3.61 16.68 2.86
N CYS A 84 -3.33 15.91 3.89
CA CYS A 84 -3.28 16.36 5.27
C CYS A 84 -1.87 16.81 5.66
N LYS A 85 -1.77 17.60 6.74
CA LYS A 85 -0.51 18.05 7.32
C LYS A 85 0.38 16.87 7.70
N ALA A 86 -0.21 15.82 8.31
CA ALA A 86 0.47 14.53 8.47
C ALA A 86 0.19 13.67 7.22
N PRO A 87 1.20 13.31 6.42
CA PRO A 87 1.01 12.55 5.19
C PRO A 87 0.26 11.24 5.38
N GLY A 88 0.48 10.54 6.50
CA GLY A 88 -0.23 9.30 6.85
C GLY A 88 -1.73 9.46 7.09
N MET A 89 -2.28 10.70 7.13
CA MET A 89 -3.71 10.96 7.21
C MET A 89 -4.31 11.41 5.86
N THR A 90 -3.51 11.43 4.79
CA THR A 90 -3.97 11.78 3.45
C THR A 90 -4.95 10.73 2.93
N SER A 91 -6.14 11.16 2.52
CA SER A 91 -7.25 10.26 2.17
C SER A 91 -8.15 10.82 1.07
N PHE A 92 -8.91 9.94 0.40
CA PHE A 92 -10.06 10.33 -0.40
C PHE A 92 -11.31 10.65 0.43
N LEU A 93 -11.29 10.32 1.71
CA LEU A 93 -12.32 10.75 2.66
C LEU A 93 -11.94 12.12 3.24
N GLU A 94 -12.93 12.98 3.41
CA GLU A 94 -12.72 14.24 4.10
C GLU A 94 -12.57 13.98 5.60
N PRO A 95 -11.53 14.52 6.26
CA PRO A 95 -11.33 14.34 7.70
C PRO A 95 -12.51 14.92 8.51
N ASP A 96 -13.04 14.16 9.44
CA ASP A 96 -14.03 14.62 10.40
C ASP A 96 -13.31 15.36 11.54
N MET A 97 -13.24 16.68 11.41
CA MET A 97 -12.52 17.53 12.36
C MET A 97 -13.17 17.57 13.74
N GLU A 98 -14.47 17.32 13.85
CA GLU A 98 -15.15 17.22 15.14
C GLU A 98 -14.64 15.98 15.89
N ILE A 99 -14.64 14.82 15.25
CA ILE A 99 -14.14 13.58 15.83
C ILE A 99 -12.64 13.70 16.15
N LEU A 100 -11.82 14.21 15.21
CA LEU A 100 -10.38 14.34 15.39
C LEU A 100 -10.03 15.26 16.58
N SER A 101 -10.88 16.24 16.89
CA SER A 101 -10.65 17.15 18.03
C SER A 101 -10.66 16.46 19.40
N HIS A 102 -11.20 15.26 19.49
CA HIS A 102 -11.22 14.48 20.74
C HIS A 102 -9.88 13.78 21.05
N PHE A 103 -8.94 13.76 20.10
CA PHE A 103 -7.64 13.12 20.24
C PHE A 103 -6.53 14.14 20.16
N GLU A 104 -5.58 14.06 21.10
CA GLU A 104 -4.46 15.01 21.16
C GLU A 104 -3.61 14.94 19.87
N GLY A 105 -3.40 16.08 19.23
CA GLY A 105 -2.61 16.21 18.00
C GLY A 105 -3.36 15.87 16.69
N PHE A 106 -4.45 15.10 16.73
CA PHE A 106 -5.13 14.63 15.52
C PHE A 106 -5.76 15.74 14.70
N SER A 107 -6.30 16.79 15.34
CA SER A 107 -6.82 17.95 14.62
C SER A 107 -5.75 18.67 13.80
N ASP A 108 -4.53 18.75 14.31
CA ASP A 108 -3.41 19.36 13.61
C ASP A 108 -2.93 18.43 12.48
N TRP A 109 -2.77 17.14 12.75
CA TRP A 109 -2.32 16.15 11.78
C TRP A 109 -3.31 15.96 10.63
N GLY A 110 -4.63 15.93 10.93
CA GLY A 110 -5.70 15.77 9.95
C GLY A 110 -6.09 17.07 9.25
N SER A 111 -5.48 18.21 9.57
CA SER A 111 -5.77 19.46 8.87
C SER A 111 -5.39 19.34 7.38
N VAL A 112 -6.36 19.58 6.50
CA VAL A 112 -6.17 19.51 5.05
C VAL A 112 -5.38 20.75 4.59
N VAL A 113 -4.19 20.51 4.06
CA VAL A 113 -3.30 21.57 3.54
C VAL A 113 -3.48 21.79 2.06
N GLN A 114 -3.95 20.77 1.34
CA GLN A 114 -4.20 20.83 -0.11
C GLN A 114 -5.25 19.81 -0.52
N THR A 115 -6.00 20.12 -1.56
CA THR A 115 -6.86 19.13 -2.23
C THR A 115 -6.41 18.94 -3.68
N GLN A 116 -6.50 17.71 -4.17
CA GLN A 116 -6.10 17.36 -5.54
C GLN A 116 -7.15 16.45 -6.17
N ARG A 117 -7.58 16.78 -7.40
CA ARG A 117 -8.39 15.85 -8.21
C ARG A 117 -7.50 14.73 -8.72
N THR A 118 -7.81 13.50 -8.32
CA THR A 118 -6.98 12.33 -8.59
C THR A 118 -7.84 11.22 -9.19
N LYS A 119 -7.43 10.74 -10.35
CA LYS A 119 -8.06 9.58 -10.99
C LYS A 119 -7.53 8.30 -10.38
N THR A 120 -8.43 7.46 -9.87
CA THR A 120 -8.07 6.14 -9.35
C THR A 120 -7.98 5.09 -10.46
N LYS A 121 -7.29 3.99 -10.17
CA LYS A 121 -7.32 2.75 -10.96
C LYS A 121 -7.96 1.63 -10.15
N LYS A 122 -8.65 0.72 -10.83
CA LYS A 122 -9.12 -0.51 -10.20
C LYS A 122 -7.96 -1.49 -10.08
N LEU A 123 -7.90 -2.26 -9.01
CA LEU A 123 -6.89 -3.32 -8.86
C LEU A 123 -6.91 -4.30 -10.04
N ASP A 124 -8.10 -4.68 -10.49
CA ASP A 124 -8.28 -5.63 -11.58
C ASP A 124 -7.77 -5.14 -12.95
N ASP A 125 -7.59 -3.82 -13.11
CA ASP A 125 -7.10 -3.21 -14.35
C ASP A 125 -5.56 -3.07 -14.39
N ILE A 126 -4.86 -3.53 -13.36
CA ILE A 126 -3.41 -3.41 -13.22
C ILE A 126 -2.75 -4.76 -13.49
N PRO A 127 -2.14 -4.95 -14.68
CA PRO A 127 -1.58 -6.25 -15.05
C PRO A 127 -0.39 -6.68 -14.19
N GLU A 128 0.33 -5.72 -13.60
CA GLU A 128 1.53 -5.95 -12.81
C GLU A 128 1.30 -6.68 -11.49
N ILE A 129 0.04 -6.74 -11.02
CA ILE A 129 -0.32 -7.32 -9.72
C ILE A 129 -1.31 -8.49 -9.82
N ARG A 130 -1.48 -9.07 -11.01
CA ARG A 130 -2.43 -10.19 -11.23
C ARG A 130 -2.14 -11.40 -10.36
N ASP A 131 -0.89 -11.66 -10.08
CA ASP A 131 -0.43 -12.81 -9.30
C ASP A 131 -0.08 -12.41 -7.85
N THR A 132 -0.87 -11.52 -7.26
CA THR A 132 -0.71 -11.09 -5.86
C THR A 132 -1.01 -12.26 -4.90
N HIS A 133 -0.03 -12.59 -4.05
CA HIS A 133 -0.20 -13.58 -2.97
C HIS A 133 -0.47 -12.92 -1.62
N TYR A 134 0.11 -11.76 -1.36
CA TYR A 134 -0.10 -10.97 -0.15
C TYR A 134 -0.49 -9.54 -0.52
N LEU A 135 -1.62 -9.07 -0.01
CA LEU A 135 -2.17 -7.75 -0.27
C LEU A 135 -2.22 -6.94 1.02
N LYS A 136 -1.44 -5.85 1.11
CA LYS A 136 -1.54 -4.86 2.17
C LYS A 136 -2.35 -3.67 1.69
N LEU A 137 -3.30 -3.24 2.51
CA LEU A 137 -4.13 -2.06 2.27
C LEU A 137 -4.02 -1.11 3.46
N ASP A 138 -3.48 0.07 3.19
CA ASP A 138 -3.36 1.18 4.13
C ASP A 138 -3.53 2.49 3.34
N ILE A 139 -4.77 2.76 2.94
CA ILE A 139 -5.16 3.90 2.09
C ILE A 139 -6.22 4.78 2.76
N GLN A 140 -6.20 4.75 4.08
CA GLN A 140 -6.91 5.67 4.95
C GLN A 140 -8.42 5.76 4.67
N GLY A 141 -9.10 4.58 4.72
CA GLY A 141 -10.55 4.45 4.62
C GLY A 141 -11.08 4.12 3.23
N PHE A 142 -10.22 3.97 2.20
CA PHE A 142 -10.66 3.61 0.85
C PHE A 142 -10.47 2.12 0.52
N GLU A 143 -10.07 1.30 1.51
CA GLU A 143 -9.74 -0.13 1.41
C GLU A 143 -10.91 -0.95 0.87
N LEU A 144 -12.13 -0.74 1.40
CA LEU A 144 -13.30 -1.45 0.93
C LEU A 144 -13.59 -1.17 -0.55
N THR A 145 -13.34 0.06 -1.01
CA THR A 145 -13.51 0.42 -2.42
C THR A 145 -12.48 -0.31 -3.27
N ALA A 146 -11.21 -0.33 -2.86
CA ALA A 146 -10.15 -1.08 -3.55
C ALA A 146 -10.50 -2.58 -3.67
N LEU A 147 -10.91 -3.21 -2.57
CA LEU A 147 -11.30 -4.63 -2.54
C LEU A 147 -12.50 -4.95 -3.46
N ARG A 148 -13.51 -4.08 -3.51
CA ARG A 148 -14.68 -4.26 -4.39
C ARG A 148 -14.32 -4.32 -5.87
N TYR A 149 -13.26 -3.62 -6.26
CA TYR A 149 -12.77 -3.52 -7.64
C TYR A 149 -11.46 -4.31 -7.88
N GLY A 150 -11.17 -5.28 -7.01
CA GLY A 150 -10.00 -6.16 -7.06
C GLY A 150 -10.33 -7.65 -7.02
N ARG A 151 -11.53 -8.06 -7.46
CA ARG A 151 -12.00 -9.44 -7.33
C ARG A 151 -11.08 -10.47 -8.00
N LYS A 152 -10.54 -10.14 -9.18
CA LYS A 152 -9.63 -11.04 -9.92
C LYS A 152 -8.27 -11.16 -9.22
N VAL A 153 -7.77 -10.05 -8.67
CA VAL A 153 -6.54 -10.06 -7.87
C VAL A 153 -6.74 -10.93 -6.62
N LEU A 154 -7.91 -10.82 -5.97
CA LEU A 154 -8.24 -11.57 -4.77
C LEU A 154 -8.35 -13.09 -5.00
N GLU A 155 -8.60 -13.56 -6.23
CA GLU A 155 -8.65 -14.99 -6.54
C GLU A 155 -7.31 -15.70 -6.26
N ASN A 156 -6.18 -14.99 -6.40
CA ASN A 156 -4.84 -15.52 -6.16
C ASN A 156 -4.26 -15.07 -4.79
N THR A 157 -4.95 -14.19 -4.08
CA THR A 157 -4.46 -13.63 -2.82
C THR A 157 -4.64 -14.62 -1.68
N LEU A 158 -3.55 -14.98 -1.01
CA LEU A 158 -3.51 -15.92 0.10
C LEU A 158 -3.67 -15.25 1.46
N ALA A 159 -3.21 -14.01 1.58
CA ALA A 159 -3.29 -13.23 2.81
C ALA A 159 -3.55 -11.76 2.52
N ILE A 160 -4.36 -11.12 3.38
CA ILE A 160 -4.70 -9.70 3.30
C ILE A 160 -4.42 -9.06 4.65
N GLN A 161 -3.68 -7.95 4.63
CA GLN A 161 -3.54 -7.05 5.77
C GLN A 161 -4.34 -5.77 5.46
N VAL A 162 -5.21 -5.39 6.35
CA VAL A 162 -6.00 -4.15 6.25
C VAL A 162 -5.77 -3.34 7.52
N GLU A 163 -5.50 -2.09 7.35
CA GLU A 163 -5.44 -1.12 8.43
C GLU A 163 -6.69 -0.27 8.51
#